data_705942aeb2de0570384f9a295421d374
#
_entry.id   705942aeb2de0570384f9a295421d374
#
_cell.length_a   1.000
_cell.length_b   1.000
_cell.length_c   1.000
_cell.angle_alpha   90.00
_cell.angle_beta   90.00
_cell.angle_gamma   90.00
#
_symmetry.space_group_name_H-M   'P 1'
#
loop_
_entity.id
_entity.type
_entity.pdbx_description
1 polymer ?
#
loop_
_entity_poly.entity_id
_entity_poly.type
_entity_poly.pdbx_seq_one_letter_code
_entity_poly.pdbx_strand_id
1 'polypeptide(L)'
;MSYEIGTKEKPMVLNTPPLTSEYTMHVIQKDGNDVLVCTVGKTVLLYNINCLDDLYKMLKEHGDWMELGSADEQKPAKEGTVEAWGRSEKNPVGGWYGLKKGLRGRFGMYIPPLMEALGLAEVTHDAKGNKMRVK
;
A
#
# COMPACT_ATOMS: atom_id res chain seq x y z
N MET A 1 8.60 -4.36 12.86
CA MET A 1 8.34 -5.77 12.46
C MET A 1 8.93 -6.00 11.07
N SER A 2 9.46 -7.17 10.81
CA SER A 2 9.96 -7.46 9.46
C SER A 2 9.04 -8.46 8.77
N TYR A 3 8.93 -8.33 7.45
CA TYR A 3 8.03 -9.15 6.63
C TYR A 3 8.82 -9.74 5.46
N GLU A 4 8.47 -10.96 5.08
CA GLU A 4 9.05 -11.59 3.89
C GLU A 4 8.24 -11.19 2.66
N ILE A 5 8.75 -10.22 1.92
CA ILE A 5 8.05 -9.65 0.77
C ILE A 5 8.72 -10.05 -0.55
N GLY A 6 9.87 -10.69 -0.46
CA GLY A 6 10.60 -11.10 -1.64
C GLY A 6 11.87 -10.29 -1.83
N THR A 7 12.59 -10.63 -2.89
CA THR A 7 13.85 -10.00 -3.26
C THR A 7 13.76 -9.53 -4.71
N LYS A 8 14.77 -8.77 -5.15
CA LYS A 8 14.84 -8.32 -6.53
C LYS A 8 14.80 -9.51 -7.51
N GLU A 9 15.50 -10.59 -7.16
CA GLU A 9 15.59 -11.79 -8.00
C GLU A 9 14.31 -12.64 -7.95
N LYS A 10 13.60 -12.57 -6.82
CA LYS A 10 12.38 -13.35 -6.60
C LYS A 10 11.33 -12.48 -5.89
N PRO A 11 10.74 -11.53 -6.61
CA PRO A 11 9.74 -10.64 -6.01
C PRO A 11 8.44 -11.38 -5.72
N MET A 12 7.66 -10.82 -4.79
CA MET A 12 6.32 -11.32 -4.51
C MET A 12 5.38 -10.85 -5.60
N VAL A 13 4.59 -11.77 -6.16
CA VAL A 13 3.60 -11.48 -7.20
C VAL A 13 2.25 -11.21 -6.56
N LEU A 14 1.64 -10.10 -6.90
CA LEU A 14 0.36 -9.66 -6.33
C LEU A 14 -0.60 -9.23 -7.44
N ASN A 15 -1.89 -9.14 -7.09
CA ASN A 15 -2.92 -8.63 -7.97
C ASN A 15 -3.59 -7.42 -7.32
N THR A 16 -4.01 -6.46 -8.15
CA THR A 16 -4.78 -5.30 -7.68
C THR A 16 -6.10 -5.75 -7.05
N PRO A 17 -6.74 -4.94 -6.19
CA PRO A 17 -7.97 -5.36 -5.52
C PRO A 17 -9.08 -5.86 -6.44
N PRO A 18 -9.34 -5.25 -7.62
CA PRO A 18 -10.33 -5.81 -8.56
C PRO A 18 -9.84 -7.06 -9.29
N LEU A 19 -8.61 -7.52 -9.05
CA LEU A 19 -7.99 -8.68 -9.69
C LEU A 19 -7.84 -8.52 -11.22
N THR A 20 -7.67 -7.28 -11.67
CA THR A 20 -7.57 -6.97 -13.10
C THR A 20 -6.13 -6.84 -13.60
N SER A 21 -5.18 -6.66 -12.70
CA SER A 21 -3.78 -6.45 -13.07
C SER A 21 -2.84 -7.09 -12.07
N GLU A 22 -1.72 -7.59 -12.57
CA GLU A 22 -0.67 -8.20 -11.76
C GLU A 22 0.48 -7.21 -11.60
N TYR A 23 1.12 -7.24 -10.43
CA TYR A 23 2.31 -6.43 -10.16
C TYR A 23 3.19 -7.17 -9.16
N THR A 24 4.41 -6.67 -8.94
CA THR A 24 5.34 -7.33 -8.03
C THR A 24 5.84 -6.37 -6.96
N MET A 25 6.23 -6.94 -5.83
CA MET A 25 6.87 -6.18 -4.75
C MET A 25 8.07 -6.92 -4.20
N HIS A 26 9.06 -6.14 -3.77
CA HIS A 26 10.20 -6.66 -3.03
C HIS A 26 10.74 -5.55 -2.13
N VAL A 27 11.67 -5.89 -1.26
CA VAL A 27 12.29 -4.93 -0.34
C VAL A 27 13.76 -4.78 -0.69
N ILE A 28 14.24 -3.55 -0.70
CA ILE A 28 15.67 -3.23 -0.84
C ILE A 28 16.11 -2.40 0.35
N GLN A 29 17.42 -2.36 0.57
CA GLN A 29 17.99 -1.41 1.53
C GLN A 29 18.56 -0.22 0.77
N LYS A 30 18.21 0.97 1.21
CA LYS A 30 18.70 2.22 0.65
C LYS A 30 19.06 3.15 1.80
N ASP A 31 20.32 3.56 1.84
CA ASP A 31 20.84 4.45 2.90
C ASP A 31 20.54 3.90 4.32
N GLY A 32 20.67 2.56 4.48
CA GLY A 32 20.47 1.92 5.77
C GLY A 32 19.00 1.67 6.14
N ASN A 33 18.06 2.02 5.27
CA ASN A 33 16.63 1.84 5.51
C ASN A 33 16.03 0.86 4.51
N ASP A 34 15.05 0.08 4.98
CA ASP A 34 14.29 -0.80 4.10
C ASP A 34 13.29 0.05 3.31
N VAL A 35 13.23 -0.20 2.00
CA VAL A 35 12.31 0.47 1.09
C VAL A 35 11.52 -0.59 0.34
N LEU A 36 10.21 -0.39 0.28
CA LEU A 36 9.31 -1.27 -0.44
C LEU A 36 9.27 -0.86 -1.91
N VAL A 37 9.65 -1.78 -2.79
CA VAL A 37 9.66 -1.53 -4.23
C VAL A 37 8.45 -2.19 -4.87
N CYS A 38 7.63 -1.40 -5.55
CA CYS A 38 6.42 -1.87 -6.23
C CYS A 38 6.62 -1.66 -7.73
N THR A 39 6.65 -2.76 -8.49
CA THR A 39 6.86 -2.71 -9.94
C THR A 39 5.57 -3.03 -10.66
N VAL A 40 5.07 -2.06 -11.42
CA VAL A 40 3.83 -2.15 -12.18
C VAL A 40 4.18 -1.93 -13.64
N GLY A 41 4.27 -3.02 -14.42
CA GLY A 41 4.75 -2.93 -15.80
C GLY A 41 6.18 -2.37 -15.83
N LYS A 42 6.35 -1.22 -16.45
CA LYS A 42 7.64 -0.52 -16.51
C LYS A 42 7.79 0.55 -15.45
N THR A 43 6.78 0.75 -14.62
CA THR A 43 6.78 1.79 -13.59
C THR A 43 7.25 1.22 -12.27
N VAL A 44 8.17 1.91 -11.61
CA VAL A 44 8.69 1.52 -10.30
C VAL A 44 8.27 2.56 -9.28
N LEU A 45 7.49 2.12 -8.29
CA LEU A 45 7.04 2.94 -7.18
C LEU A 45 7.83 2.55 -5.94
N LEU A 46 8.18 3.53 -5.11
CA LEU A 46 8.90 3.30 -3.86
C LEU A 46 8.04 3.77 -2.70
N TYR A 47 7.89 2.93 -1.68
CA TYR A 47 7.12 3.26 -0.49
C TYR A 47 7.95 3.07 0.77
N ASN A 48 7.71 3.93 1.75
CA ASN A 48 8.27 3.78 3.09
C ASN A 48 7.75 2.50 3.72
N ILE A 49 8.63 1.60 4.11
CA ILE A 49 8.27 0.29 4.66
C ILE A 49 7.42 0.38 5.92
N ASN A 50 7.49 1.49 6.64
CA ASN A 50 6.69 1.71 7.84
C ASN A 50 5.19 1.69 7.55
N CYS A 51 4.79 1.83 6.27
CA CYS A 51 3.37 1.82 5.90
C CYS A 51 2.67 0.55 6.36
N LEU A 52 3.35 -0.58 6.42
CA LEU A 52 2.72 -1.85 6.79
C LEU A 52 2.29 -1.85 8.26
N ASP A 53 3.20 -1.56 9.17
CA ASP A 53 2.87 -1.51 10.59
C ASP A 53 1.93 -0.35 10.93
N ASP A 54 2.14 0.80 10.30
CA ASP A 54 1.33 1.99 10.56
C ASP A 54 -0.11 1.79 10.06
N LEU A 55 -0.28 1.22 8.87
CA LEU A 55 -1.61 0.94 8.31
C LEU A 55 -2.32 -0.12 9.15
N TYR A 56 -1.62 -1.16 9.56
CA TYR A 56 -2.18 -2.20 10.43
C TYR A 56 -2.74 -1.58 11.70
N LYS A 57 -1.94 -0.74 12.36
CA LYS A 57 -2.34 -0.09 13.60
C LYS A 57 -3.56 0.82 13.40
N MET A 58 -3.57 1.61 12.32
CA MET A 58 -4.69 2.49 12.02
C MET A 58 -5.97 1.71 11.78
N LEU A 59 -5.90 0.63 11.00
CA LEU A 59 -7.07 -0.20 10.70
C LEU A 59 -7.59 -0.90 11.95
N LYS A 60 -6.69 -1.32 12.84
CA LYS A 60 -7.07 -1.95 14.10
C LYS A 60 -7.83 -0.97 14.99
N GLU A 61 -7.36 0.27 15.07
CA GLU A 61 -8.04 1.33 15.81
C GLU A 61 -9.38 1.70 15.18
N HIS A 62 -9.47 1.67 13.84
CA HIS A 62 -10.71 1.93 13.11
C HIS A 62 -11.76 0.87 13.40
N GLY A 63 -11.36 -0.39 13.47
CA GLY A 63 -12.20 -1.50 13.93
C GLY A 63 -13.27 -1.98 12.95
N ASP A 64 -13.29 -1.50 11.72
CA ASP A 64 -14.29 -1.84 10.72
C ASP A 64 -13.68 -1.67 9.32
N TRP A 65 -14.48 -1.99 8.30
CA TRP A 65 -14.08 -1.83 6.91
C TRP A 65 -13.79 -0.36 6.59
N MET A 66 -12.74 -0.14 5.82
CA MET A 66 -12.38 1.19 5.32
C MET A 66 -12.21 1.11 3.81
N GLU A 67 -12.81 2.05 3.09
CA GLU A 67 -12.66 2.13 1.64
C GLU A 67 -11.19 2.38 1.28
N LEU A 68 -10.73 1.76 0.18
CA LEU A 68 -9.35 1.93 -0.27
C LEU A 68 -9.13 3.31 -0.88
N GLY A 69 -10.08 3.79 -1.67
CA GLY A 69 -10.05 5.15 -2.23
C GLY A 69 -8.87 5.43 -3.15
N SER A 70 -8.35 4.41 -3.83
CA SER A 70 -7.17 4.54 -4.67
C SER A 70 -7.29 5.69 -5.67
N ALA A 71 -6.27 6.54 -5.74
CA ALA A 71 -6.18 7.63 -6.71
C ALA A 71 -4.72 7.89 -7.04
N ASP A 72 -4.44 8.39 -8.24
CA ASP A 72 -3.07 8.75 -8.59
C ASP A 72 -2.67 10.06 -7.88
N GLU A 73 -1.40 10.41 -7.96
CA GLU A 73 -0.86 11.58 -7.25
C GLU A 73 -1.50 12.90 -7.71
N GLN A 74 -1.96 12.95 -8.95
CA GLN A 74 -2.54 14.16 -9.54
C GLN A 74 -3.99 14.41 -9.12
N LYS A 75 -4.63 13.42 -8.53
CA LYS A 75 -6.04 13.52 -8.12
C LYS A 75 -6.16 13.53 -6.60
N PRO A 76 -7.14 14.28 -6.05
CA PRO A 76 -7.37 14.25 -4.62
C PRO A 76 -7.93 12.89 -4.19
N ALA A 77 -7.56 12.45 -3.00
CA ALA A 77 -8.12 11.25 -2.41
C ALA A 77 -9.33 11.62 -1.56
N LYS A 78 -10.36 10.78 -1.60
CA LYS A 78 -11.57 10.97 -0.80
C LYS A 78 -11.23 10.80 0.69
N GLU A 79 -11.69 11.70 1.53
CA GLU A 79 -11.49 11.61 2.98
C GLU A 79 -12.09 10.31 3.53
N GLY A 80 -11.45 9.77 4.57
CA GLY A 80 -11.92 8.55 5.22
C GLY A 80 -11.52 7.28 4.47
N THR A 81 -10.59 7.38 3.53
CA THR A 81 -10.09 6.24 2.77
C THR A 81 -8.64 5.93 3.11
N VAL A 82 -8.21 4.72 2.78
CA VAL A 82 -6.81 4.29 2.97
C VAL A 82 -5.87 5.20 2.17
N GLU A 83 -6.24 5.54 0.93
CA GLU A 83 -5.43 6.43 0.10
C GLU A 83 -5.23 7.79 0.74
N ALA A 84 -6.30 8.40 1.26
CA ALA A 84 -6.22 9.71 1.92
C ALA A 84 -5.35 9.64 3.17
N TRP A 85 -5.49 8.58 3.96
CA TRP A 85 -4.65 8.38 5.13
C TRP A 85 -3.18 8.26 4.75
N GLY A 86 -2.87 7.54 3.67
CA GLY A 86 -1.50 7.33 3.20
C GLY A 86 -0.82 8.61 2.70
N ARG A 87 -1.56 9.70 2.54
CA ARG A 87 -1.05 11.01 2.11
C ARG A 87 -1.15 12.06 3.22
N SER A 88 -1.85 11.75 4.31
CA SER A 88 -2.23 12.73 5.32
C SER A 88 -1.03 13.16 6.17
N GLU A 89 -0.94 14.46 6.44
CA GLU A 89 0.05 15.00 7.37
C GLU A 89 -0.18 14.48 8.79
N LYS A 90 -1.34 13.92 9.07
CA LYS A 90 -1.70 13.39 10.39
C LYS A 90 -1.30 11.94 10.58
N ASN A 91 -0.78 11.26 9.55
CA ASN A 91 -0.33 9.89 9.70
C ASN A 91 1.05 9.84 10.39
N PRO A 92 1.51 8.66 10.83
CA PRO A 92 2.77 8.57 11.60
C PRO A 92 4.02 9.11 10.93
N VAL A 93 4.09 9.11 9.59
CA VAL A 93 5.26 9.67 8.89
C VAL A 93 5.06 11.14 8.49
N GLY A 94 3.88 11.69 8.76
CA GLY A 94 3.62 13.10 8.50
C GLY A 94 3.33 13.45 7.05
N GLY A 95 2.88 12.49 6.25
CA GLY A 95 2.57 12.74 4.84
C GLY A 95 2.64 11.49 3.99
N TRP A 96 3.06 11.66 2.75
CA TRP A 96 3.09 10.59 1.76
C TRP A 96 4.01 9.43 2.14
N TYR A 97 3.51 8.20 2.07
CA TYR A 97 4.36 7.02 2.19
C TYR A 97 5.11 6.74 0.90
N GLY A 98 4.57 7.16 -0.24
CA GLY A 98 5.28 7.08 -1.51
C GLY A 98 6.46 8.03 -1.51
N LEU A 99 7.64 7.53 -1.90
CA LEU A 99 8.91 8.26 -1.76
C LEU A 99 9.32 9.00 -3.03
N LYS A 100 8.93 8.49 -4.19
CA LYS A 100 9.34 9.09 -5.46
C LYS A 100 8.31 10.10 -5.93
N LYS A 101 8.64 11.38 -5.86
CA LYS A 101 7.76 12.46 -6.29
C LYS A 101 7.28 12.23 -7.73
N GLY A 102 5.99 12.45 -7.97
CA GLY A 102 5.34 12.15 -9.25
C GLY A 102 4.80 10.73 -9.32
N LEU A 103 5.20 9.85 -8.40
CA LEU A 103 4.80 8.44 -8.36
C LEU A 103 4.46 8.01 -6.92
N ARG A 104 3.82 8.91 -6.14
CA ARG A 104 3.49 8.64 -4.74
C ARG A 104 2.05 8.20 -4.52
N GLY A 105 1.22 8.29 -5.55
CA GLY A 105 -0.19 7.91 -5.46
C GLY A 105 -0.40 6.41 -5.53
N ARG A 106 -1.68 6.02 -5.57
CA ARG A 106 -2.15 4.65 -5.66
C ARG A 106 -1.75 3.75 -4.49
N PHE A 107 -1.48 4.37 -3.34
CA PHE A 107 -1.21 3.67 -2.10
C PHE A 107 -2.33 2.68 -1.78
N GLY A 108 -3.58 3.12 -1.93
CA GLY A 108 -4.76 2.29 -1.68
C GLY A 108 -4.99 1.19 -2.70
N MET A 109 -4.21 1.14 -3.78
CA MET A 109 -4.29 0.07 -4.77
C MET A 109 -3.23 -1.00 -4.55
N TYR A 110 -2.00 -0.60 -4.21
CA TYR A 110 -0.87 -1.53 -4.19
C TYR A 110 -0.50 -2.05 -2.81
N ILE A 111 -0.78 -1.32 -1.74
CA ILE A 111 -0.45 -1.76 -0.39
C ILE A 111 -1.48 -2.75 0.19
N PRO A 112 -2.80 -2.56 0.00
CA PRO A 112 -3.78 -3.50 0.56
C PRO A 112 -3.58 -4.96 0.13
N PRO A 113 -3.34 -5.29 -1.17
CA PRO A 113 -3.09 -6.68 -1.54
C PRO A 113 -1.86 -7.28 -0.86
N LEU A 114 -0.83 -6.48 -0.59
CA LEU A 114 0.34 -6.94 0.16
C LEU A 114 -0.05 -7.30 1.59
N MET A 115 -0.84 -6.45 2.25
CA MET A 115 -1.34 -6.73 3.60
C MET A 115 -2.16 -8.01 3.64
N GLU A 116 -2.98 -8.24 2.62
CA GLU A 116 -3.76 -9.45 2.50
C GLU A 116 -2.85 -10.68 2.35
N ALA A 117 -1.87 -10.62 1.47
CA ALA A 117 -0.93 -11.70 1.23
C ALA A 117 -0.11 -12.04 2.48
N LEU A 118 0.19 -11.05 3.30
CA LEU A 118 0.93 -11.23 4.55
C LEU A 118 0.04 -11.73 5.71
N GLY A 119 -1.28 -11.86 5.47
CA GLY A 119 -2.20 -12.33 6.49
C GLY A 119 -2.58 -11.27 7.53
N LEU A 120 -2.34 -10.00 7.24
CA LEU A 120 -2.58 -8.89 8.18
C LEU A 120 -3.95 -8.25 8.02
N ALA A 121 -4.56 -8.38 6.84
CA ALA A 121 -5.81 -7.71 6.54
C ALA A 121 -6.68 -8.55 5.61
N GLU A 122 -7.98 -8.26 5.63
CA GLU A 122 -8.93 -8.74 4.64
C GLU A 122 -9.18 -7.62 3.64
N VAL A 123 -9.26 -7.97 2.36
CA VAL A 123 -9.50 -7.01 1.27
C VAL A 123 -10.62 -7.56 0.40
N THR A 124 -11.56 -6.70 0.00
CA THR A 124 -12.61 -7.12 -0.95
C THR A 124 -12.06 -7.08 -2.38
N HIS A 125 -12.65 -7.87 -3.26
CA HIS A 125 -12.19 -8.02 -4.65
C HIS A 125 -13.33 -7.78 -5.64
N ASP A 126 -14.06 -6.69 -5.44
CA ASP A 126 -15.11 -6.27 -6.35
C ASP A 126 -14.51 -5.48 -7.51
N ALA A 127 -15.30 -5.24 -8.55
CA ALA A 127 -14.85 -4.46 -9.70
C ALA A 127 -14.45 -3.03 -9.30
N LYS A 128 -15.09 -2.47 -8.28
CA LYS A 128 -14.80 -1.15 -7.74
C LYS A 128 -15.38 -1.02 -6.32
N GLY A 129 -14.98 0.04 -5.63
CA GLY A 129 -15.47 0.29 -4.27
C GLY A 129 -14.90 -0.67 -3.23
N ASN A 130 -13.69 -1.16 -3.46
CA ASN A 130 -13.07 -2.12 -2.55
C ASN A 130 -12.70 -1.51 -1.21
N LYS A 131 -12.69 -2.37 -0.19
CA LYS A 131 -12.46 -2.01 1.21
C LYS A 131 -11.49 -2.99 1.84
N MET A 132 -10.95 -2.61 2.98
CA MET A 132 -10.10 -3.50 3.78
C MET A 132 -10.38 -3.31 5.27
N ARG A 133 -9.97 -4.31 6.04
CA ARG A 133 -9.99 -4.25 7.51
C ARG A 133 -8.91 -5.16 8.07
N VAL A 134 -8.56 -4.97 9.33
CA VAL A 134 -7.65 -5.86 10.03
C VAL A 134 -8.26 -7.26 10.11
N LYS A 135 -7.40 -8.23 9.91
CA LYS A 135 -7.81 -9.64 9.99
C LYS A 135 -7.85 -10.13 11.43
#